data_4b9c91d2c120767a4533d8fd62982e7c
#
_entry.id   4b9c91d2c120767a4533d8fd62982e7c
#
_cell.length_a   1.000
_cell.length_b   1.000
_cell.length_c   1.000
_cell.angle_alpha   90.00
_cell.angle_beta   90.00
_cell.angle_gamma   90.00
#
_symmetry.space_group_name_H-M   'P 1'
#
loop_
_entity.id
_entity.type
_entity.pdbx_description
1 polymer ?
#
loop_
_entity_poly.entity_id
_entity_poly.type
_entity_poly.pdbx_seq_one_letter_code
_entity_poly.pdbx_strand_id
1 'polypeptide(L)'
;MAQRLLTRKFSPSFTLLIFMGTLVGSLLGLSFGRQLSFLNIGGELFLNLLQMTIVPLVFCSVVNALGHLDAANLKKVGAKILFWFSTTTFFAGIIGIGLGFLMHAKLPADSSLPAVQTTSPVNWQKTLLNLVPQNIFNAFAQGNVGQIIIFAIFLGALLSYSNRQHHYDQLLTLVTQLNDLIIQLITLIMRIAPLGIACLMVKTTATHGITLLLPLLYFLFLYGSGVVVFLVFLTLLTILRTQIPLAKLFKGLTRILLVAFTTTSSAVTLPVELMDVQHRLGVSKSVSELVLPLGMVLNSNGLAMYLALVCTAIAQIYHLPLTTPKLAEFILLAVLLCVGTITVPGGGIMALTIAVTTLHLPAESIALFASIDWFVGMFRTVANVIGDVTTAVIIDHEEAG
;
A
#
# COMPACT_ATOMS: atom_id res chain seq x y z
N MET A 1 3.46 -26.80 9.18
CA MET A 1 2.29 -26.24 9.89
C MET A 1 1.99 -24.80 9.52
N ALA A 2 2.99 -23.93 9.34
CA ALA A 2 2.86 -22.54 8.92
C ALA A 2 2.20 -22.38 7.53
N GLN A 3 2.57 -23.21 6.52
CA GLN A 3 1.95 -23.15 5.18
C GLN A 3 0.42 -23.42 5.18
N ARG A 4 -0.10 -24.21 6.11
CA ARG A 4 -1.56 -24.44 6.22
C ARG A 4 -2.33 -23.27 6.83
N LEU A 5 -1.68 -22.36 7.58
CA LEU A 5 -2.32 -21.15 8.13
C LEU A 5 -2.38 -20.03 7.08
N LEU A 6 -1.38 -19.92 6.21
CA LEU A 6 -1.33 -18.94 5.12
C LEU A 6 -2.31 -19.25 3.98
N THR A 7 -2.67 -20.54 3.79
CA THR A 7 -3.61 -20.99 2.76
C THR A 7 -5.07 -21.01 3.22
N ARG A 8 -5.37 -20.67 4.47
CA ARG A 8 -6.77 -20.53 4.91
C ARG A 8 -7.35 -19.27 4.28
N LYS A 9 -7.91 -19.48 3.06
CA LYS A 9 -8.69 -18.55 2.26
C LYS A 9 -9.36 -17.50 3.14
N PHE A 10 -9.03 -16.23 2.95
CA PHE A 10 -10.00 -15.17 3.18
C PHE A 10 -11.17 -15.48 2.25
N SER A 11 -12.13 -16.22 2.76
CA SER A 11 -13.27 -16.68 2.02
C SER A 11 -14.12 -15.46 1.61
N PRO A 12 -14.97 -15.57 0.59
CA PRO A 12 -16.00 -14.57 0.30
C PRO A 12 -16.78 -14.15 1.54
N SER A 13 -16.86 -15.05 2.54
CA SER A 13 -17.42 -14.78 3.86
C SER A 13 -16.70 -13.68 4.65
N PHE A 14 -15.36 -13.51 4.54
CA PHE A 14 -14.64 -12.47 5.29
C PHE A 14 -14.91 -11.07 4.72
N THR A 15 -14.89 -10.91 3.39
CA THR A 15 -15.31 -9.67 2.72
C THR A 15 -16.77 -9.32 3.07
N LEU A 16 -17.64 -10.32 3.09
CA LEU A 16 -19.04 -10.15 3.49
C LEU A 16 -19.14 -9.69 4.96
N LEU A 17 -18.34 -10.26 5.87
CA LEU A 17 -18.31 -9.85 7.28
C LEU A 17 -17.87 -8.40 7.45
N ILE A 18 -16.87 -7.94 6.69
CA ILE A 18 -16.43 -6.53 6.70
C ILE A 18 -17.54 -5.63 6.17
N PHE A 19 -18.17 -6.01 5.05
CA PHE A 19 -19.30 -5.26 4.49
C PHE A 19 -20.45 -5.16 5.49
N MET A 20 -20.83 -6.28 6.11
CA MET A 20 -21.86 -6.31 7.16
C MET A 20 -21.46 -5.45 8.37
N GLY A 21 -20.19 -5.54 8.82
CA GLY A 21 -19.67 -4.69 9.88
C GLY A 21 -19.79 -3.20 9.56
N THR A 22 -19.41 -2.80 8.34
CA THR A 22 -19.54 -1.43 7.85
C THR A 22 -21.02 -1.00 7.82
N LEU A 23 -21.91 -1.82 7.28
CA LEU A 23 -23.34 -1.52 7.19
C LEU A 23 -23.98 -1.41 8.57
N VAL A 24 -23.79 -2.41 9.41
CA VAL A 24 -24.35 -2.46 10.78
C VAL A 24 -23.81 -1.30 11.62
N GLY A 25 -22.48 -1.07 11.58
CA GLY A 25 -21.88 0.07 12.28
C GLY A 25 -22.43 1.41 11.84
N SER A 26 -22.64 1.61 10.53
CA SER A 26 -23.25 2.81 9.98
C SER A 26 -24.69 3.00 10.44
N LEU A 27 -25.51 1.96 10.38
CA LEU A 27 -26.91 2.00 10.83
C LEU A 27 -27.02 2.27 12.34
N LEU A 28 -26.20 1.62 13.16
CA LEU A 28 -26.19 1.83 14.61
C LEU A 28 -25.79 3.27 14.95
N GLY A 29 -24.76 3.80 14.30
CA GLY A 29 -24.33 5.18 14.52
C GLY A 29 -25.37 6.22 14.10
N LEU A 30 -26.08 6.00 12.98
CA LEU A 30 -27.18 6.85 12.53
C LEU A 30 -28.40 6.78 13.45
N SER A 31 -28.72 5.57 13.97
CA SER A 31 -29.94 5.36 14.78
C SER A 31 -29.78 5.81 16.24
N PHE A 32 -28.64 5.51 16.86
CA PHE A 32 -28.40 5.72 18.28
C PHE A 32 -27.44 6.89 18.56
N GLY A 33 -26.74 7.39 17.57
CA GLY A 33 -25.90 8.56 17.67
C GLY A 33 -24.86 8.46 18.79
N ARG A 34 -24.78 9.49 19.62
CA ARG A 34 -23.79 9.59 20.72
C ARG A 34 -23.97 8.56 21.83
N GLN A 35 -25.11 7.89 21.95
CA GLN A 35 -25.35 6.89 22.99
C GLN A 35 -24.39 5.70 22.87
N LEU A 36 -23.95 5.37 21.66
CA LEU A 36 -22.98 4.29 21.38
C LEU A 36 -21.53 4.79 21.27
N SER A 37 -21.21 5.99 21.72
CA SER A 37 -19.85 6.55 21.65
C SER A 37 -18.80 5.69 22.39
N PHE A 38 -19.19 4.89 23.38
CA PHE A 38 -18.30 3.98 24.07
C PHE A 38 -17.72 2.88 23.16
N LEU A 39 -18.43 2.52 22.07
CA LEU A 39 -17.93 1.55 21.09
C LEU A 39 -16.70 2.07 20.33
N ASN A 40 -16.43 3.39 20.35
CA ASN A 40 -15.22 3.97 19.78
C ASN A 40 -13.94 3.34 20.33
N ILE A 41 -13.93 2.95 21.61
CA ILE A 41 -12.81 2.25 22.26
C ILE A 41 -12.41 1.00 21.46
N GLY A 42 -13.39 0.23 20.96
CA GLY A 42 -13.14 -0.95 20.12
C GLY A 42 -12.48 -0.61 18.78
N GLY A 43 -12.89 0.49 18.15
CA GLY A 43 -12.28 0.98 16.91
C GLY A 43 -10.85 1.49 17.13
N GLU A 44 -10.61 2.27 18.19
CA GLU A 44 -9.29 2.77 18.55
C GLU A 44 -8.34 1.62 18.94
N LEU A 45 -8.84 0.64 19.70
CA LEU A 45 -8.08 -0.56 20.04
C LEU A 45 -7.65 -1.33 18.78
N PHE A 46 -8.55 -1.50 17.82
CA PHE A 46 -8.23 -2.14 16.54
C PHE A 46 -7.13 -1.38 15.79
N LEU A 47 -7.21 -0.05 15.70
CA LEU A 47 -6.17 0.77 15.07
C LEU A 47 -4.84 0.67 15.83
N ASN A 48 -4.84 0.73 17.15
CA ASN A 48 -3.63 0.60 17.97
C ASN A 48 -2.96 -0.76 17.80
N LEU A 49 -3.76 -1.84 17.72
CA LEU A 49 -3.24 -3.19 17.43
C LEU A 49 -2.56 -3.27 16.06
N LEU A 50 -3.08 -2.59 15.06
CA LEU A 50 -2.41 -2.50 13.75
C LEU A 50 -1.14 -1.64 13.85
N GLN A 51 -1.23 -0.47 14.49
CA GLN A 51 -0.10 0.48 14.59
C GLN A 51 1.12 -0.12 15.28
N MET A 52 0.94 -0.92 16.33
CA MET A 52 2.08 -1.57 17.04
C MET A 52 2.90 -2.51 16.14
N THR A 53 2.32 -3.00 15.04
CA THR A 53 3.01 -3.91 14.12
C THR A 53 3.76 -3.20 13.01
N ILE A 54 3.53 -1.89 12.80
CA ILE A 54 4.05 -1.12 11.66
C ILE A 54 5.58 -1.12 11.62
N VAL A 55 6.19 -0.64 12.70
CA VAL A 55 7.66 -0.45 12.78
C VAL A 55 8.42 -1.77 12.57
N PRO A 56 8.13 -2.84 13.33
CA PRO A 56 8.82 -4.11 13.15
C PRO A 56 8.51 -4.75 11.79
N LEU A 57 7.28 -4.61 11.27
CA LEU A 57 6.93 -5.13 9.96
C LEU A 57 7.76 -4.48 8.86
N VAL A 58 7.75 -3.15 8.78
CA VAL A 58 8.45 -2.41 7.72
C VAL A 58 9.94 -2.72 7.72
N PHE A 59 10.57 -2.72 8.90
CA PHE A 59 11.97 -3.07 9.02
C PHE A 59 12.26 -4.47 8.50
N CYS A 60 11.59 -5.49 9.07
CA CYS A 60 11.84 -6.88 8.70
C CYS A 60 11.53 -7.15 7.23
N SER A 61 10.46 -6.56 6.69
CA SER A 61 10.06 -6.78 5.31
C SER A 61 11.07 -6.23 4.31
N VAL A 62 11.53 -5.00 4.52
CA VAL A 62 12.52 -4.38 3.62
C VAL A 62 13.86 -5.13 3.69
N VAL A 63 14.33 -5.46 4.91
CA VAL A 63 15.57 -6.24 5.08
C VAL A 63 15.44 -7.62 4.46
N ASN A 64 14.32 -8.31 4.68
CA ASN A 64 14.05 -9.64 4.12
C ASN A 64 14.02 -9.60 2.59
N ALA A 65 13.30 -8.64 2.01
CA ALA A 65 13.18 -8.48 0.56
C ALA A 65 14.54 -8.28 -0.10
N LEU A 66 15.32 -7.32 0.41
CA LEU A 66 16.61 -6.96 -0.18
C LEU A 66 17.70 -7.98 0.15
N GLY A 67 17.67 -8.59 1.35
CA GLY A 67 18.66 -9.55 1.82
C GLY A 67 18.66 -10.86 1.02
N HIS A 68 17.52 -11.26 0.45
CA HIS A 68 17.42 -12.46 -0.40
C HIS A 68 17.71 -12.21 -1.87
N LEU A 69 17.98 -10.95 -2.28
CA LEU A 69 18.29 -10.68 -3.68
C LEU A 69 19.63 -11.29 -4.08
N ASP A 70 19.64 -12.09 -5.16
CA ASP A 70 20.88 -12.54 -5.76
C ASP A 70 21.57 -11.38 -6.49
N ALA A 71 22.68 -10.91 -5.87
CA ALA A 71 23.43 -9.77 -6.37
C ALA A 71 24.03 -9.98 -7.77
N ALA A 72 24.15 -11.22 -8.27
CA ALA A 72 24.66 -11.51 -9.61
C ALA A 72 23.58 -11.25 -10.68
N ASN A 73 22.35 -11.72 -10.43
CA ASN A 73 21.20 -11.49 -11.31
C ASN A 73 20.73 -10.04 -11.23
N LEU A 74 20.81 -9.42 -10.04
CA LEU A 74 20.43 -8.02 -9.84
C LEU A 74 21.32 -7.05 -10.61
N LYS A 75 22.60 -7.39 -10.84
CA LYS A 75 23.55 -6.53 -11.57
C LYS A 75 23.13 -6.33 -13.03
N LYS A 76 22.50 -7.33 -13.64
CA LYS A 76 22.14 -7.32 -15.07
C LYS A 76 20.74 -6.71 -15.31
N VAL A 77 19.76 -7.06 -14.51
CA VAL A 77 18.33 -6.73 -14.74
C VAL A 77 17.77 -5.82 -13.64
N GLY A 78 18.41 -5.79 -12.46
CA GLY A 78 17.89 -5.08 -11.29
C GLY A 78 17.70 -3.58 -11.48
N ALA A 79 18.62 -2.92 -12.18
CA ALA A 79 18.49 -1.49 -12.48
C ALA A 79 17.26 -1.20 -13.36
N LYS A 80 16.97 -2.09 -14.33
CA LYS A 80 15.78 -1.99 -15.18
C LYS A 80 14.50 -2.21 -14.36
N ILE A 81 14.50 -3.21 -13.46
CA ILE A 81 13.38 -3.50 -12.56
C ILE A 81 13.07 -2.26 -11.70
N LEU A 82 14.09 -1.72 -11.02
CA LEU A 82 13.93 -0.54 -10.17
C LEU A 82 13.48 0.69 -10.97
N PHE A 83 14.02 0.87 -12.17
CA PHE A 83 13.59 1.96 -13.06
C PHE A 83 12.11 1.86 -13.42
N TRP A 84 11.64 0.68 -13.85
CA TRP A 84 10.24 0.50 -14.25
C TRP A 84 9.29 0.57 -13.05
N PHE A 85 9.64 -0.05 -11.91
CA PHE A 85 8.84 0.07 -10.69
C PHE A 85 8.73 1.51 -10.21
N SER A 86 9.85 2.24 -10.15
CA SER A 86 9.85 3.65 -9.74
C SER A 86 9.03 4.51 -10.71
N THR A 87 9.17 4.27 -12.01
CA THR A 87 8.45 5.02 -13.05
C THR A 87 6.94 4.80 -12.94
N THR A 88 6.49 3.54 -12.88
CA THR A 88 5.06 3.24 -12.78
C THR A 88 4.47 3.75 -11.47
N THR A 89 5.19 3.62 -10.35
CA THR A 89 4.77 4.13 -9.04
C THR A 89 4.69 5.67 -9.04
N PHE A 90 5.63 6.35 -9.67
CA PHE A 90 5.61 7.81 -9.80
C PHE A 90 4.39 8.30 -10.59
N PHE A 91 4.08 7.66 -11.73
CA PHE A 91 2.89 7.99 -12.51
C PHE A 91 1.59 7.68 -11.77
N ALA A 92 1.54 6.58 -11.00
CA ALA A 92 0.42 6.28 -10.12
C ALA A 92 0.21 7.39 -9.07
N GLY A 93 1.30 7.88 -8.47
CA GLY A 93 1.27 9.01 -7.53
C GLY A 93 0.73 10.30 -8.17
N ILE A 94 1.15 10.63 -9.40
CA ILE A 94 0.63 11.79 -10.14
C ILE A 94 -0.89 11.67 -10.37
N ILE A 95 -1.35 10.50 -10.82
CA ILE A 95 -2.79 10.26 -10.98
C ILE A 95 -3.49 10.44 -9.62
N GLY A 96 -2.93 9.89 -8.54
CA GLY A 96 -3.47 10.04 -7.19
C GLY A 96 -3.63 11.50 -6.76
N ILE A 97 -2.64 12.35 -6.99
CA ILE A 97 -2.74 13.80 -6.73
C ILE A 97 -3.87 14.43 -7.55
N GLY A 98 -3.94 14.14 -8.85
CA GLY A 98 -5.01 14.66 -9.72
C GLY A 98 -6.40 14.28 -9.21
N LEU A 99 -6.58 13.03 -8.78
CA LEU A 99 -7.82 12.55 -8.15
C LEU A 99 -8.10 13.24 -6.82
N GLY A 100 -7.05 13.51 -6.02
CA GLY A 100 -7.17 14.25 -4.76
C GLY A 100 -7.75 15.65 -4.98
N PHE A 101 -7.32 16.36 -6.02
CA PHE A 101 -7.91 17.65 -6.38
C PHE A 101 -9.40 17.55 -6.77
N LEU A 102 -9.80 16.46 -7.43
CA LEU A 102 -11.22 16.23 -7.77
C LEU A 102 -12.08 15.91 -6.54
N MET A 103 -11.47 15.45 -5.45
CA MET A 103 -12.18 15.14 -4.19
C MET A 103 -12.59 16.38 -3.41
N HIS A 104 -11.95 17.52 -3.62
CA HIS A 104 -12.11 18.76 -2.83
C HIS A 104 -13.58 19.20 -2.62
N ALA A 105 -14.42 19.08 -3.63
CA ALA A 105 -15.79 19.61 -3.60
C ALA A 105 -16.80 18.73 -2.83
N LYS A 106 -16.40 17.57 -2.30
CA LYS A 106 -17.33 16.56 -1.80
C LYS A 106 -17.15 16.19 -0.33
N LEU A 107 -16.06 16.62 0.31
CA LEU A 107 -15.85 16.34 1.73
C LEU A 107 -16.42 17.51 2.57
N PRO A 108 -17.18 17.22 3.64
CA PRO A 108 -17.67 18.26 4.51
C PRO A 108 -16.48 18.97 5.19
N ALA A 109 -16.34 20.27 4.93
CA ALA A 109 -15.45 21.10 5.70
C ALA A 109 -16.05 21.25 7.11
N ASP A 110 -15.51 20.55 8.09
CA ASP A 110 -15.89 20.73 9.48
C ASP A 110 -15.20 22.00 9.98
N SER A 111 -15.96 23.08 10.08
CA SER A 111 -15.49 24.40 10.54
C SER A 111 -15.04 24.40 12.01
N SER A 112 -15.20 23.29 12.72
CA SER A 112 -14.77 23.09 14.11
C SER A 112 -13.36 22.47 14.23
N LEU A 113 -12.70 22.17 13.10
CA LEU A 113 -11.37 21.55 13.14
C LEU A 113 -10.32 22.60 13.57
N PRO A 114 -9.42 22.27 14.51
CA PRO A 114 -8.38 23.20 14.95
C PRO A 114 -7.52 23.58 13.73
N ALA A 115 -7.29 24.89 13.57
CA ALA A 115 -6.38 25.39 12.55
C ALA A 115 -5.01 24.72 12.73
N VAL A 116 -4.65 23.85 11.79
CA VAL A 116 -3.31 23.26 11.77
C VAL A 116 -2.32 24.39 11.57
N GLN A 117 -1.36 24.54 12.48
CA GLN A 117 -0.32 25.55 12.39
C GLN A 117 0.33 25.44 11.00
N THR A 118 0.38 26.56 10.29
CA THR A 118 0.98 26.64 8.96
C THR A 118 2.39 26.09 9.02
N THR A 119 2.59 24.94 8.38
CA THR A 119 3.92 24.31 8.29
C THR A 119 4.86 25.27 7.58
N SER A 120 6.05 25.47 8.16
CA SER A 120 7.14 26.22 7.54
C SER A 120 7.41 25.71 6.11
N PRO A 121 7.87 26.56 5.19
CA PRO A 121 8.15 26.14 3.82
C PRO A 121 9.08 24.91 3.81
N VAL A 122 8.73 23.92 2.99
CA VAL A 122 9.47 22.66 2.89
C VAL A 122 10.91 22.95 2.50
N ASN A 123 11.83 22.68 3.42
CA ASN A 123 13.25 22.78 3.14
C ASN A 123 13.77 21.41 2.67
N TRP A 124 13.90 21.24 1.36
CA TRP A 124 14.34 19.98 0.74
C TRP A 124 15.66 19.43 1.29
N GLN A 125 16.61 20.32 1.61
CA GLN A 125 17.89 19.89 2.18
C GLN A 125 17.67 19.25 3.55
N LYS A 126 16.87 19.87 4.41
CA LYS A 126 16.52 19.30 5.72
C LYS A 126 15.69 18.01 5.57
N THR A 127 14.75 17.98 4.63
CA THR A 127 13.93 16.79 4.38
C THR A 127 14.79 15.60 3.95
N LEU A 128 15.71 15.79 2.99
CA LEU A 128 16.63 14.74 2.55
C LEU A 128 17.60 14.30 3.65
N LEU A 129 18.16 15.25 4.41
CA LEU A 129 19.05 14.94 5.54
C LEU A 129 18.30 14.17 6.64
N ASN A 130 17.05 14.54 6.90
CA ASN A 130 16.21 13.88 7.91
C ASN A 130 15.76 12.46 7.49
N LEU A 131 15.89 12.06 6.24
CA LEU A 131 15.65 10.68 5.84
C LEU A 131 16.71 9.71 6.38
N VAL A 132 17.92 10.18 6.63
CA VAL A 132 18.99 9.35 7.20
C VAL A 132 18.99 9.49 8.73
N PRO A 133 18.72 8.40 9.49
CA PRO A 133 18.68 8.48 10.94
C PRO A 133 20.05 8.72 11.55
N GLN A 134 20.17 9.69 12.47
CA GLN A 134 21.36 9.84 13.30
C GLN A 134 21.48 8.73 14.36
N ASN A 135 20.32 8.22 14.81
CA ASN A 135 20.22 7.12 15.75
C ASN A 135 19.02 6.26 15.38
N ILE A 136 19.28 5.04 14.94
CA ILE A 136 18.22 4.13 14.50
C ILE A 136 17.26 3.73 15.63
N PHE A 137 17.75 3.55 16.86
CA PHE A 137 16.89 3.21 18.00
C PHE A 137 15.92 4.33 18.33
N ASN A 138 16.33 5.59 18.16
CA ASN A 138 15.44 6.73 18.30
C ASN A 138 14.38 6.74 17.18
N ALA A 139 14.75 6.42 15.94
CA ALA A 139 13.81 6.29 14.84
C ALA A 139 12.77 5.18 15.10
N PHE A 140 13.19 4.04 15.67
CA PHE A 140 12.29 2.97 16.10
C PHE A 140 11.33 3.43 17.21
N ALA A 141 11.85 4.08 18.25
CA ALA A 141 11.06 4.54 19.40
C ALA A 141 10.04 5.60 19.01
N GLN A 142 10.38 6.48 18.08
CA GLN A 142 9.49 7.54 17.58
C GLN A 142 8.58 7.08 16.43
N GLY A 143 8.75 5.85 15.92
CA GLY A 143 8.01 5.35 14.77
C GLY A 143 8.31 6.12 13.47
N ASN A 144 9.52 6.66 13.30
CA ASN A 144 9.91 7.37 12.09
C ASN A 144 10.20 6.39 10.94
N VAL A 145 9.13 5.97 10.27
CA VAL A 145 9.18 4.89 9.29
C VAL A 145 10.05 5.23 8.08
N GLY A 146 10.10 6.49 7.63
CA GLY A 146 10.98 6.91 6.54
C GLY A 146 12.45 6.63 6.85
N GLN A 147 12.91 6.97 8.05
CA GLN A 147 14.27 6.69 8.51
C GLN A 147 14.52 5.18 8.67
N ILE A 148 13.53 4.44 9.16
CA ILE A 148 13.61 2.98 9.32
C ILE A 148 13.76 2.30 7.97
N ILE A 149 13.00 2.72 6.94
CA ILE A 149 13.10 2.19 5.56
C ILE A 149 14.51 2.42 5.02
N ILE A 150 15.05 3.62 5.12
CA ILE A 150 16.40 3.93 4.62
C ILE A 150 17.45 3.03 5.30
N PHE A 151 17.40 2.91 6.63
CA PHE A 151 18.29 2.00 7.34
C PHE A 151 18.13 0.54 6.92
N ALA A 152 16.89 0.08 6.77
CA ALA A 152 16.58 -1.28 6.34
C ALA A 152 17.06 -1.57 4.92
N ILE A 153 17.01 -0.58 4.01
CA ILE A 153 17.57 -0.69 2.65
C ILE A 153 19.08 -0.92 2.72
N PHE A 154 19.81 -0.11 3.49
CA PHE A 154 21.26 -0.27 3.64
C PHE A 154 21.63 -1.62 4.26
N LEU A 155 20.93 -2.02 5.32
CA LEU A 155 21.18 -3.30 5.99
C LEU A 155 20.85 -4.49 5.09
N GLY A 156 19.70 -4.48 4.41
CA GLY A 156 19.30 -5.54 3.49
C GLY A 156 20.25 -5.67 2.29
N ALA A 157 20.65 -4.55 1.71
CA ALA A 157 21.64 -4.54 0.62
C ALA A 157 23.00 -5.06 1.09
N LEU A 158 23.46 -4.68 2.30
CA LEU A 158 24.71 -5.17 2.88
C LEU A 158 24.63 -6.68 3.15
N LEU A 159 23.51 -7.18 3.69
CA LEU A 159 23.31 -8.62 3.90
C LEU A 159 23.33 -9.38 2.58
N SER A 160 22.64 -8.93 1.55
CA SER A 160 22.70 -9.52 0.20
C SER A 160 24.13 -9.58 -0.35
N TYR A 161 24.88 -8.48 -0.21
CA TYR A 161 26.27 -8.41 -0.68
C TYR A 161 27.21 -9.35 0.11
N SER A 162 27.10 -9.35 1.44
CA SER A 162 27.97 -10.11 2.34
C SER A 162 27.62 -11.61 2.38
N ASN A 163 26.37 -11.96 2.09
CA ASN A 163 25.90 -13.35 2.16
C ASN A 163 26.39 -14.24 1.00
N ARG A 164 27.09 -13.69 0.01
CA ARG A 164 27.77 -14.46 -1.04
C ARG A 164 28.72 -15.54 -0.49
N GLN A 165 29.18 -15.38 0.75
CA GLN A 165 30.07 -16.31 1.46
C GLN A 165 29.34 -17.10 2.57
N HIS A 166 27.99 -17.09 2.58
CA HIS A 166 27.16 -17.72 3.63
C HIS A 166 27.44 -17.28 5.06
N HIS A 167 28.07 -16.08 5.24
CA HIS A 167 28.50 -15.60 6.56
C HIS A 167 27.37 -15.15 7.47
N TYR A 168 26.24 -14.72 6.87
CA TYR A 168 25.09 -14.13 7.58
C TYR A 168 23.76 -14.84 7.32
N ASP A 169 23.79 -16.09 6.86
CA ASP A 169 22.58 -16.90 6.58
C ASP A 169 21.67 -17.00 7.80
N GLN A 170 22.26 -17.15 8.99
CA GLN A 170 21.49 -17.25 10.24
C GLN A 170 20.75 -15.96 10.57
N LEU A 171 21.40 -14.80 10.35
CA LEU A 171 20.78 -13.50 10.59
C LEU A 171 19.63 -13.24 9.60
N LEU A 172 19.84 -13.54 8.33
CA LEU A 172 18.81 -13.40 7.31
C LEU A 172 17.62 -14.35 7.58
N THR A 173 17.90 -15.58 8.00
CA THR A 173 16.88 -16.55 8.41
C THR A 173 16.08 -16.03 9.62
N LEU A 174 16.75 -15.43 10.60
CA LEU A 174 16.09 -14.83 11.79
C LEU A 174 15.15 -13.69 11.36
N VAL A 175 15.61 -12.78 10.50
CA VAL A 175 14.77 -11.69 9.98
C VAL A 175 13.57 -12.22 9.20
N THR A 176 13.75 -13.26 8.39
CA THR A 176 12.66 -13.94 7.66
C THR A 176 11.62 -14.52 8.62
N GLN A 177 12.07 -15.26 9.64
CA GLN A 177 11.17 -15.85 10.64
C GLN A 177 10.43 -14.77 11.44
N LEU A 178 11.11 -13.69 11.81
CA LEU A 178 10.49 -12.55 12.51
C LEU A 178 9.45 -11.86 11.63
N ASN A 179 9.77 -11.63 10.36
CA ASN A 179 8.83 -11.09 9.37
C ASN A 179 7.57 -11.96 9.26
N ASP A 180 7.73 -13.29 9.14
CA ASP A 180 6.62 -14.23 9.07
C ASP A 180 5.75 -14.22 10.32
N LEU A 181 6.35 -14.11 11.51
CA LEU A 181 5.63 -13.98 12.78
C LEU A 181 4.80 -12.70 12.83
N ILE A 182 5.37 -11.58 12.39
CA ILE A 182 4.66 -10.28 12.37
C ILE A 182 3.48 -10.36 11.38
N ILE A 183 3.66 -10.97 10.21
CA ILE A 183 2.57 -11.17 9.24
C ILE A 183 1.46 -12.05 9.84
N GLN A 184 1.82 -13.11 10.59
CA GLN A 184 0.85 -13.94 11.30
C GLN A 184 0.11 -13.15 12.37
N LEU A 185 0.80 -12.28 13.14
CA LEU A 185 0.18 -11.39 14.11
C LEU A 185 -0.83 -10.44 13.45
N ILE A 186 -0.45 -9.81 12.36
CA ILE A 186 -1.37 -8.94 11.58
C ILE A 186 -2.58 -9.74 11.10
N THR A 187 -2.36 -10.95 10.59
CA THR A 187 -3.45 -11.84 10.14
C THR A 187 -4.41 -12.18 11.28
N LEU A 188 -3.88 -12.34 12.50
CA LEU A 188 -4.69 -12.56 13.71
C LEU A 188 -5.51 -11.31 14.07
N ILE A 189 -4.87 -10.13 14.06
CA ILE A 189 -5.54 -8.83 14.29
C ILE A 189 -6.64 -8.60 13.25
N MET A 190 -6.37 -8.91 11.99
CA MET A 190 -7.36 -8.77 10.92
C MET A 190 -8.61 -9.65 11.10
N ARG A 191 -8.58 -10.70 11.92
CA ARG A 191 -9.80 -11.48 12.21
C ARG A 191 -10.86 -10.67 12.96
N ILE A 192 -10.44 -9.70 13.76
CA ILE A 192 -11.34 -8.79 14.48
C ILE A 192 -11.66 -7.52 13.67
N ALA A 193 -11.11 -7.37 12.46
CA ALA A 193 -11.35 -6.20 11.60
C ALA A 193 -12.84 -5.90 11.35
N PRO A 194 -13.73 -6.89 11.10
CA PRO A 194 -15.17 -6.58 10.92
C PRO A 194 -15.76 -5.86 12.12
N LEU A 195 -15.38 -6.23 13.36
CA LEU A 195 -15.83 -5.57 14.59
C LEU A 195 -15.16 -4.20 14.76
N GLY A 196 -13.84 -4.11 14.55
CA GLY A 196 -13.10 -2.85 14.61
C GLY A 196 -13.65 -1.81 13.63
N ILE A 197 -13.91 -2.22 12.39
CA ILE A 197 -14.50 -1.36 11.35
C ILE A 197 -15.93 -0.97 11.71
N ALA A 198 -16.74 -1.89 12.24
CA ALA A 198 -18.09 -1.55 12.71
C ALA A 198 -18.04 -0.46 13.79
N CYS A 199 -17.15 -0.59 14.79
CA CYS A 199 -16.97 0.42 15.84
C CYS A 199 -16.52 1.78 15.28
N LEU A 200 -15.57 1.79 14.33
CA LEU A 200 -15.15 3.02 13.65
C LEU A 200 -16.31 3.68 12.89
N MET A 201 -17.13 2.89 12.20
CA MET A 201 -18.30 3.38 11.47
C MET A 201 -19.37 3.93 12.40
N VAL A 202 -19.60 3.32 13.57
CA VAL A 202 -20.51 3.88 14.60
C VAL A 202 -20.05 5.29 14.97
N LYS A 203 -18.78 5.50 15.33
CA LYS A 203 -18.23 6.82 15.65
C LYS A 203 -18.44 7.81 14.50
N THR A 204 -18.01 7.41 13.31
CA THR A 204 -18.01 8.24 12.11
C THR A 204 -19.43 8.72 11.77
N THR A 205 -20.41 7.81 11.75
CA THR A 205 -21.79 8.16 11.40
C THR A 205 -22.57 8.82 12.55
N ALA A 206 -22.23 8.53 13.81
CA ALA A 206 -22.79 9.22 14.96
C ALA A 206 -22.35 10.70 15.03
N THR A 207 -21.12 10.99 14.56
CA THR A 207 -20.57 12.35 14.60
C THR A 207 -20.98 13.17 13.38
N HIS A 208 -20.93 12.58 12.19
CA HIS A 208 -21.09 13.28 10.91
C HIS A 208 -22.38 12.91 10.17
N GLY A 209 -23.16 11.94 10.67
CA GLY A 209 -24.41 11.51 10.03
C GLY A 209 -24.21 10.84 8.67
N ILE A 210 -25.29 10.78 7.89
CA ILE A 210 -25.30 10.21 6.54
C ILE A 210 -24.48 11.06 5.53
N THR A 211 -24.24 12.32 5.87
CA THR A 211 -23.52 13.28 5.01
C THR A 211 -22.10 12.85 4.69
N LEU A 212 -21.50 11.97 5.52
CA LEU A 212 -20.16 11.46 5.31
C LEU A 212 -20.12 10.20 4.44
N LEU A 213 -21.20 9.40 4.43
CA LEU A 213 -21.22 8.15 3.65
C LEU A 213 -21.13 8.41 2.14
N LEU A 214 -21.82 9.45 1.67
CA LEU A 214 -21.79 9.80 0.24
C LEU A 214 -20.38 10.22 -0.24
N PRO A 215 -19.64 11.09 0.47
CA PRO A 215 -18.23 11.36 0.18
C PRO A 215 -17.33 10.12 0.18
N LEU A 216 -17.52 9.17 1.09
CA LEU A 216 -16.74 7.92 1.11
C LEU A 216 -17.02 7.03 -0.11
N LEU A 217 -18.27 6.91 -0.52
CA LEU A 217 -18.65 6.22 -1.76
C LEU A 217 -18.07 6.93 -2.98
N TYR A 218 -18.15 8.26 -3.01
CA TYR A 218 -17.52 9.05 -4.08
C TYR A 218 -16.02 8.87 -4.12
N PHE A 219 -15.35 8.84 -2.96
CA PHE A 219 -13.93 8.52 -2.87
C PHE A 219 -13.61 7.15 -3.49
N LEU A 220 -14.37 6.13 -3.13
CA LEU A 220 -14.17 4.78 -3.66
C LEU A 220 -14.39 4.73 -5.19
N PHE A 221 -15.41 5.39 -5.68
CA PHE A 221 -15.66 5.53 -7.12
C PHE A 221 -14.52 6.28 -7.83
N LEU A 222 -14.06 7.38 -7.25
CA LEU A 222 -12.98 8.19 -7.78
C LEU A 222 -11.67 7.40 -7.83
N TYR A 223 -11.34 6.71 -6.73
CA TYR A 223 -10.14 5.86 -6.67
C TYR A 223 -10.24 4.70 -7.69
N GLY A 224 -11.37 4.02 -7.75
CA GLY A 224 -11.60 2.96 -8.74
C GLY A 224 -11.46 3.45 -10.19
N SER A 225 -12.00 4.64 -10.51
CA SER A 225 -11.84 5.25 -11.82
C SER A 225 -10.37 5.58 -12.13
N GLY A 226 -9.62 6.06 -11.13
CA GLY A 226 -8.18 6.29 -11.24
C GLY A 226 -7.40 5.01 -11.52
N VAL A 227 -7.77 3.91 -10.86
CA VAL A 227 -7.16 2.59 -11.15
C VAL A 227 -7.45 2.19 -12.59
N VAL A 228 -8.66 2.39 -13.10
CA VAL A 228 -8.97 2.11 -14.52
C VAL A 228 -8.11 2.95 -15.45
N VAL A 229 -7.96 4.26 -15.20
CA VAL A 229 -7.07 5.14 -15.97
C VAL A 229 -5.63 4.63 -15.93
N PHE A 230 -5.16 4.21 -14.76
CA PHE A 230 -3.82 3.67 -14.59
C PHE A 230 -3.63 2.33 -15.33
N LEU A 231 -4.62 1.45 -15.32
CA LEU A 231 -4.58 0.20 -16.09
C LEU A 231 -4.53 0.46 -17.60
N VAL A 232 -5.26 1.47 -18.09
CA VAL A 232 -5.15 1.90 -19.50
C VAL A 232 -3.74 2.41 -19.80
N PHE A 233 -3.17 3.23 -18.91
CA PHE A 233 -1.78 3.69 -19.04
C PHE A 233 -0.79 2.52 -19.10
N LEU A 234 -0.87 1.55 -18.17
CA LEU A 234 0.00 0.37 -18.16
C LEU A 234 -0.17 -0.49 -19.43
N THR A 235 -1.41 -0.66 -19.89
CA THR A 235 -1.73 -1.39 -21.13
C THR A 235 -1.09 -0.71 -22.34
N LEU A 236 -1.24 0.59 -22.47
CA LEU A 236 -0.63 1.37 -23.56
C LEU A 236 0.90 1.32 -23.49
N LEU A 237 1.48 1.47 -22.29
CA LEU A 237 2.91 1.39 -22.07
C LEU A 237 3.46 0.02 -22.51
N THR A 238 2.77 -1.07 -22.12
CA THR A 238 3.16 -2.43 -22.53
C THR A 238 3.11 -2.59 -24.04
N ILE A 239 2.02 -2.19 -24.69
CA ILE A 239 1.87 -2.31 -26.17
C ILE A 239 2.92 -1.49 -26.90
N LEU A 240 3.17 -0.24 -26.48
CA LEU A 240 4.15 0.63 -27.12
C LEU A 240 5.58 0.09 -26.99
N ARG A 241 5.90 -0.58 -25.90
CA ARG A 241 7.24 -1.10 -25.63
C ARG A 241 7.48 -2.48 -26.23
N THR A 242 6.46 -3.32 -26.31
CA THR A 242 6.62 -4.74 -26.65
C THR A 242 5.87 -5.18 -27.91
N GLN A 243 5.02 -4.31 -28.46
CA GLN A 243 4.17 -4.58 -29.63
C GLN A 243 3.26 -5.81 -29.46
N ILE A 244 3.03 -6.24 -28.21
CA ILE A 244 2.16 -7.37 -27.91
C ILE A 244 0.71 -7.05 -28.33
N PRO A 245 -0.01 -7.96 -29.00
CA PRO A 245 -1.40 -7.70 -29.37
C PRO A 245 -2.30 -7.51 -28.15
N LEU A 246 -3.14 -6.47 -28.19
CA LEU A 246 -4.07 -6.13 -27.11
C LEU A 246 -4.91 -7.34 -26.68
N ALA A 247 -5.42 -8.12 -27.63
CA ALA A 247 -6.21 -9.32 -27.35
C ALA A 247 -5.42 -10.39 -26.56
N LYS A 248 -4.11 -10.55 -26.83
CA LYS A 248 -3.24 -11.48 -26.09
C LYS A 248 -3.05 -10.98 -24.66
N LEU A 249 -2.79 -9.68 -24.51
CA LEU A 249 -2.62 -9.05 -23.19
C LEU A 249 -3.88 -9.20 -22.33
N PHE A 250 -5.06 -8.87 -22.86
CA PHE A 250 -6.33 -9.04 -22.14
C PHE A 250 -6.58 -10.49 -21.71
N LYS A 251 -6.38 -11.46 -22.60
CA LYS A 251 -6.53 -12.89 -22.26
C LYS A 251 -5.58 -13.33 -21.14
N GLY A 252 -4.34 -12.82 -21.14
CA GLY A 252 -3.37 -13.08 -20.09
C GLY A 252 -3.75 -12.45 -18.74
N LEU A 253 -4.27 -11.25 -18.76
CA LEU A 253 -4.56 -10.48 -17.53
C LEU A 253 -5.89 -10.84 -16.86
N THR A 254 -6.91 -11.34 -17.58
CA THR A 254 -8.28 -11.51 -17.05
C THR A 254 -8.33 -12.32 -15.76
N ARG A 255 -7.65 -13.48 -15.70
CA ARG A 255 -7.65 -14.33 -14.51
C ARG A 255 -6.89 -13.70 -13.36
N ILE A 256 -5.76 -13.06 -13.66
CA ILE A 256 -4.94 -12.32 -12.70
C ILE A 256 -5.77 -11.21 -12.05
N LEU A 257 -6.47 -10.39 -12.87
CA LEU A 257 -7.35 -9.32 -12.41
C LEU A 257 -8.44 -9.84 -11.46
N LEU A 258 -9.12 -10.93 -11.82
CA LEU A 258 -10.18 -11.51 -11.00
C LEU A 258 -9.65 -12.00 -9.65
N VAL A 259 -8.51 -12.69 -9.64
CA VAL A 259 -7.91 -13.18 -8.40
C VAL A 259 -7.41 -12.03 -7.54
N ALA A 260 -6.72 -11.05 -8.11
CA ALA A 260 -6.24 -9.86 -7.39
C ALA A 260 -7.40 -9.08 -6.75
N PHE A 261 -8.45 -8.80 -7.50
CA PHE A 261 -9.63 -8.08 -7.03
C PHE A 261 -10.36 -8.80 -5.90
N THR A 262 -10.54 -10.12 -6.02
CA THR A 262 -11.32 -10.89 -5.04
C THR A 262 -10.53 -11.24 -3.79
N THR A 263 -9.21 -11.43 -3.88
CA THR A 263 -8.37 -11.83 -2.75
C THR A 263 -7.79 -10.66 -1.99
N THR A 264 -7.71 -9.48 -2.61
CA THR A 264 -7.05 -8.29 -2.04
C THR A 264 -5.60 -8.55 -1.58
N SER A 265 -4.93 -9.53 -2.20
CA SER A 265 -3.58 -9.97 -1.80
C SER A 265 -2.74 -10.32 -3.02
N SER A 266 -1.66 -9.57 -3.24
CA SER A 266 -0.68 -9.88 -4.29
C SER A 266 0.02 -11.22 -4.02
N ALA A 267 0.28 -11.55 -2.76
CA ALA A 267 0.89 -12.83 -2.40
C ALA A 267 0.04 -14.05 -2.80
N VAL A 268 -1.29 -13.96 -2.66
CA VAL A 268 -2.22 -15.01 -3.10
C VAL A 268 -2.33 -15.03 -4.63
N THR A 269 -2.13 -13.89 -5.29
CA THR A 269 -2.23 -13.76 -6.75
C THR A 269 -0.95 -14.23 -7.45
N LEU A 270 0.20 -14.13 -6.81
CA LEU A 270 1.51 -14.44 -7.41
C LEU A 270 1.60 -15.80 -8.13
N PRO A 271 1.10 -16.94 -7.60
CA PRO A 271 1.13 -18.20 -8.33
C PRO A 271 0.34 -18.17 -9.65
N VAL A 272 -0.75 -17.39 -9.70
CA VAL A 272 -1.56 -17.20 -10.91
C VAL A 272 -0.85 -16.29 -11.89
N GLU A 273 -0.19 -15.24 -11.40
CA GLU A 273 0.65 -14.35 -12.21
C GLU A 273 1.77 -15.14 -12.90
N LEU A 274 2.56 -15.90 -12.14
CA LEU A 274 3.64 -16.73 -12.68
C LEU A 274 3.13 -17.65 -13.78
N MET A 275 2.01 -18.33 -13.55
CA MET A 275 1.44 -19.26 -14.50
C MET A 275 0.92 -18.58 -15.77
N ASP A 276 0.13 -17.51 -15.62
CA ASP A 276 -0.51 -16.86 -16.77
C ASP A 276 0.48 -15.98 -17.56
N VAL A 277 1.46 -15.37 -16.90
CA VAL A 277 2.52 -14.58 -17.55
C VAL A 277 3.42 -15.48 -18.39
N GLN A 278 3.84 -16.65 -17.88
CA GLN A 278 4.66 -17.60 -18.64
C GLN A 278 3.87 -18.25 -19.80
N HIS A 279 2.68 -18.76 -19.54
CA HIS A 279 1.99 -19.62 -20.51
C HIS A 279 1.11 -18.83 -21.49
N ARG A 280 0.56 -17.69 -21.09
CA ARG A 280 -0.36 -16.90 -21.93
C ARG A 280 0.31 -15.68 -22.55
N LEU A 281 1.19 -15.00 -21.81
CA LEU A 281 1.91 -13.84 -22.33
C LEU A 281 3.22 -14.24 -23.00
N GLY A 282 3.83 -15.36 -22.60
CA GLY A 282 5.04 -15.91 -23.22
C GLY A 282 6.33 -15.34 -22.62
N VAL A 283 6.26 -14.77 -21.41
CA VAL A 283 7.44 -14.27 -20.68
C VAL A 283 8.31 -15.43 -20.24
N SER A 284 9.62 -15.30 -20.37
CA SER A 284 10.59 -16.32 -19.96
C SER A 284 10.47 -16.64 -18.46
N LYS A 285 10.78 -17.87 -18.11
CA LYS A 285 10.75 -18.33 -16.72
C LYS A 285 11.73 -17.54 -15.85
N SER A 286 12.92 -17.27 -16.36
CA SER A 286 13.97 -16.51 -15.65
C SER A 286 13.54 -15.10 -15.27
N VAL A 287 12.88 -14.38 -16.19
CA VAL A 287 12.40 -13.02 -15.94
C VAL A 287 11.18 -13.04 -15.02
N SER A 288 10.19 -13.90 -15.28
CA SER A 288 8.97 -13.94 -14.48
C SER A 288 9.22 -14.33 -13.02
N GLU A 289 10.08 -15.35 -12.77
CA GLU A 289 10.44 -15.79 -11.41
C GLU A 289 11.31 -14.76 -10.65
N LEU A 290 11.94 -13.83 -11.36
CA LEU A 290 12.67 -12.73 -10.74
C LEU A 290 11.78 -11.51 -10.52
N VAL A 291 11.10 -11.03 -11.57
CA VAL A 291 10.39 -9.73 -11.54
C VAL A 291 9.12 -9.78 -10.71
N LEU A 292 8.29 -10.83 -10.85
CA LEU A 292 6.98 -10.87 -10.17
C LEU A 292 7.09 -10.98 -8.65
N PRO A 293 7.95 -11.83 -8.05
CA PRO A 293 8.14 -11.83 -6.61
C PRO A 293 8.75 -10.53 -6.08
N LEU A 294 9.67 -9.90 -6.84
CA LEU A 294 10.22 -8.60 -6.47
C LEU A 294 9.15 -7.50 -6.54
N GLY A 295 8.30 -7.52 -7.59
CA GLY A 295 7.19 -6.59 -7.73
C GLY A 295 6.23 -6.68 -6.56
N MET A 296 5.85 -7.88 -6.15
CA MET A 296 5.00 -8.09 -4.99
C MET A 296 5.50 -7.35 -3.72
N VAL A 297 6.80 -7.15 -3.59
CA VAL A 297 7.42 -6.54 -2.39
C VAL A 297 7.81 -5.08 -2.61
N LEU A 298 8.26 -4.71 -3.82
CA LEU A 298 8.86 -3.41 -4.11
C LEU A 298 7.95 -2.48 -4.91
N ASN A 299 6.92 -3.00 -5.57
CA ASN A 299 6.07 -2.26 -6.49
C ASN A 299 4.61 -2.22 -6.03
N SER A 300 4.22 -1.11 -5.43
CA SER A 300 2.86 -0.93 -4.90
C SER A 300 2.18 0.30 -5.52
N ASN A 301 1.98 0.27 -6.84
CA ASN A 301 1.42 1.38 -7.63
C ASN A 301 0.07 1.88 -7.10
N GLY A 302 -0.84 0.96 -6.78
CA GLY A 302 -2.14 1.31 -6.22
C GLY A 302 -2.02 1.95 -4.83
N LEU A 303 -1.04 1.53 -4.01
CA LEU A 303 -0.78 2.17 -2.72
C LEU A 303 -0.29 3.59 -2.91
N ALA A 304 0.64 3.83 -3.83
CA ALA A 304 1.14 5.17 -4.12
C ALA A 304 0.01 6.11 -4.57
N MET A 305 -0.85 5.63 -5.48
CA MET A 305 -2.03 6.37 -5.93
C MET A 305 -2.98 6.67 -4.78
N TYR A 306 -3.26 5.69 -3.93
CA TYR A 306 -4.12 5.84 -2.75
C TYR A 306 -3.57 6.88 -1.78
N LEU A 307 -2.30 6.77 -1.38
CA LEU A 307 -1.68 7.69 -0.44
C LEU A 307 -1.64 9.13 -1.00
N ALA A 308 -1.25 9.29 -2.26
CA ALA A 308 -1.22 10.59 -2.91
C ALA A 308 -2.61 11.24 -2.97
N LEU A 309 -3.65 10.46 -3.31
CA LEU A 309 -5.04 10.92 -3.31
C LEU A 309 -5.48 11.33 -1.90
N VAL A 310 -5.31 10.45 -0.91
CA VAL A 310 -5.78 10.71 0.47
C VAL A 310 -5.04 11.88 1.11
N CYS A 311 -3.71 11.95 1.00
CA CYS A 311 -2.94 13.07 1.55
C CYS A 311 -3.33 14.40 0.92
N THR A 312 -3.58 14.41 -0.41
CA THR A 312 -4.07 15.61 -1.11
C THR A 312 -5.47 15.99 -0.63
N ALA A 313 -6.38 15.03 -0.50
CA ALA A 313 -7.73 15.27 -0.01
C ALA A 313 -7.75 15.77 1.43
N ILE A 314 -6.96 15.17 2.33
CA ILE A 314 -6.82 15.62 3.72
C ILE A 314 -6.28 17.05 3.76
N ALA A 315 -5.22 17.34 3.02
CA ALA A 315 -4.63 18.67 2.98
C ALA A 315 -5.65 19.75 2.54
N GLN A 316 -6.53 19.40 1.60
CA GLN A 316 -7.61 20.30 1.17
C GLN A 316 -8.69 20.50 2.25
N ILE A 317 -9.13 19.40 2.91
CA ILE A 317 -10.12 19.48 4.00
C ILE A 317 -9.65 20.41 5.11
N TYR A 318 -8.36 20.34 5.44
CA TYR A 318 -7.76 21.14 6.52
C TYR A 318 -7.13 22.45 6.02
N HIS A 319 -7.43 22.86 4.78
CA HIS A 319 -6.93 24.10 4.16
C HIS A 319 -5.40 24.27 4.21
N LEU A 320 -4.66 23.15 4.15
CA LEU A 320 -3.20 23.19 4.09
C LEU A 320 -2.73 23.62 2.69
N PRO A 321 -1.66 24.42 2.59
CA PRO A 321 -1.16 24.88 1.30
C PRO A 321 -0.60 23.72 0.47
N LEU A 322 -1.21 23.44 -0.67
CA LEU A 322 -0.78 22.45 -1.64
C LEU A 322 0.22 23.08 -2.64
N THR A 323 1.42 23.37 -2.16
CA THR A 323 2.51 23.86 -3.01
C THR A 323 3.12 22.70 -3.80
N THR A 324 3.76 22.99 -4.95
CA THR A 324 4.49 21.98 -5.72
C THR A 324 5.47 21.16 -4.88
N PRO A 325 6.29 21.77 -3.99
CA PRO A 325 7.13 21.01 -3.06
C PRO A 325 6.35 20.05 -2.17
N LYS A 326 5.19 20.44 -1.65
CA LYS A 326 4.37 19.58 -0.78
C LYS A 326 3.78 18.39 -1.55
N LEU A 327 3.34 18.60 -2.78
CA LEU A 327 2.86 17.53 -3.64
C LEU A 327 3.98 16.55 -4.00
N ALA A 328 5.18 17.05 -4.27
CA ALA A 328 6.35 16.20 -4.50
C ALA A 328 6.75 15.39 -3.24
N GLU A 329 6.61 15.98 -2.05
CA GLU A 329 6.79 15.28 -0.77
C GLU A 329 5.78 14.12 -0.63
N PHE A 330 4.52 14.32 -1.01
CA PHE A 330 3.49 13.27 -0.98
C PHE A 330 3.86 12.11 -1.90
N ILE A 331 4.31 12.39 -3.14
CA ILE A 331 4.75 11.35 -4.07
C ILE A 331 6.00 10.64 -3.54
N LEU A 332 7.01 11.39 -3.09
CA LEU A 332 8.24 10.81 -2.58
C LEU A 332 7.97 9.85 -1.41
N LEU A 333 7.16 10.30 -0.45
CA LEU A 333 6.78 9.46 0.68
C LEU A 333 5.98 8.24 0.22
N ALA A 334 5.03 8.41 -0.71
CA ALA A 334 4.26 7.30 -1.24
C ALA A 334 5.16 6.26 -1.93
N VAL A 335 6.14 6.70 -2.73
CA VAL A 335 7.14 5.80 -3.38
C VAL A 335 7.98 5.08 -2.32
N LEU A 336 8.45 5.78 -1.29
CA LEU A 336 9.22 5.17 -0.20
C LEU A 336 8.40 4.12 0.56
N LEU A 337 7.13 4.41 0.85
CA LEU A 337 6.24 3.48 1.55
C LEU A 337 5.87 2.26 0.69
N CYS A 338 5.93 2.37 -0.63
CA CYS A 338 5.74 1.23 -1.52
C CYS A 338 6.85 0.19 -1.39
N VAL A 339 8.07 0.62 -1.01
CA VAL A 339 9.18 -0.29 -0.73
C VAL A 339 9.01 -0.87 0.67
N GLY A 340 8.55 -2.11 0.77
CA GLY A 340 8.44 -2.83 2.05
C GLY A 340 7.07 -2.75 2.73
N THR A 341 6.07 -2.10 2.14
CA THR A 341 4.70 -2.27 2.59
C THR A 341 4.18 -3.59 2.05
N ILE A 342 4.18 -4.61 2.91
CA ILE A 342 3.71 -5.94 2.51
C ILE A 342 2.25 -5.86 2.09
N THR A 343 1.94 -6.55 1.00
CA THR A 343 0.62 -6.71 0.41
C THR A 343 -0.26 -7.65 1.25
N VAL A 344 -0.47 -7.27 2.51
CA VAL A 344 -1.39 -7.96 3.42
C VAL A 344 -2.68 -7.16 3.56
N PRO A 345 -3.81 -7.81 3.87
CA PRO A 345 -5.02 -7.11 4.25
C PRO A 345 -4.75 -6.15 5.42
N GLY A 346 -5.22 -4.89 5.29
CA GLY A 346 -4.94 -3.84 6.29
C GLY A 346 -3.64 -3.05 6.05
N GLY A 347 -2.79 -3.44 5.11
CA GLY A 347 -1.56 -2.70 4.76
C GLY A 347 -1.81 -1.25 4.32
N GLY A 348 -2.99 -0.96 3.75
CA GLY A 348 -3.39 0.40 3.39
C GLY A 348 -3.57 1.32 4.59
N ILE A 349 -4.23 0.83 5.64
CA ILE A 349 -4.41 1.59 6.89
C ILE A 349 -3.05 1.88 7.53
N MET A 350 -2.15 0.89 7.54
CA MET A 350 -0.79 1.06 8.07
C MET A 350 -0.04 2.13 7.29
N ALA A 351 0.01 2.02 5.96
CA ALA A 351 0.68 2.99 5.11
C ALA A 351 0.07 4.40 5.24
N LEU A 352 -1.26 4.50 5.34
CA LEU A 352 -1.96 5.75 5.60
C LEU A 352 -1.58 6.35 6.95
N THR A 353 -1.53 5.52 8.00
CA THR A 353 -1.11 5.98 9.34
C THR A 353 0.29 6.56 9.29
N ILE A 354 1.23 5.88 8.62
CA ILE A 354 2.59 6.36 8.44
C ILE A 354 2.60 7.67 7.65
N ALA A 355 1.88 7.75 6.54
CA ALA A 355 1.84 8.94 5.71
C ALA A 355 1.28 10.14 6.49
N VAL A 356 0.17 9.97 7.19
CA VAL A 356 -0.49 11.01 7.99
C VAL A 356 0.44 11.51 9.10
N THR A 357 1.09 10.60 9.84
CA THR A 357 2.01 10.98 10.93
C THR A 357 3.29 11.65 10.40
N THR A 358 3.90 11.12 9.34
CA THR A 358 5.13 11.67 8.76
C THR A 358 4.90 13.05 8.13
N LEU A 359 3.75 13.26 7.50
CA LEU A 359 3.38 14.52 6.86
C LEU A 359 2.74 15.53 7.83
N HIS A 360 2.63 15.15 9.11
CA HIS A 360 1.97 15.95 10.16
C HIS A 360 0.53 16.35 9.79
N LEU A 361 -0.19 15.41 9.14
CA LEU A 361 -1.59 15.57 8.82
C LEU A 361 -2.46 15.18 10.04
N PRO A 362 -3.71 15.66 10.15
CA PRO A 362 -4.58 15.33 11.26
C PRO A 362 -4.87 13.84 11.40
N ALA A 363 -4.56 13.27 12.57
CA ALA A 363 -4.68 11.83 12.82
C ALA A 363 -6.12 11.31 12.79
N GLU A 364 -7.11 12.16 13.05
CA GLU A 364 -8.54 11.84 13.00
C GLU A 364 -8.97 11.35 11.61
N SER A 365 -8.29 11.82 10.56
CA SER A 365 -8.55 11.42 9.18
C SER A 365 -8.28 9.94 8.92
N ILE A 366 -7.42 9.28 9.72
CA ILE A 366 -7.11 7.86 9.57
C ILE A 366 -8.36 7.00 9.74
N ALA A 367 -9.16 7.28 10.77
CA ALA A 367 -10.38 6.51 11.07
C ALA A 367 -11.40 6.58 9.92
N LEU A 368 -11.49 7.73 9.26
CA LEU A 368 -12.36 7.95 8.12
C LEU A 368 -12.03 7.00 6.97
N PHE A 369 -10.79 6.97 6.53
CA PHE A 369 -10.36 6.15 5.39
C PHE A 369 -10.17 4.67 5.76
N ALA A 370 -9.85 4.36 7.03
CA ALA A 370 -9.75 2.99 7.53
C ALA A 370 -11.05 2.20 7.36
N SER A 371 -12.21 2.89 7.45
CA SER A 371 -13.52 2.26 7.32
C SER A 371 -13.81 1.66 5.93
N ILE A 372 -13.14 2.17 4.90
CA ILE A 372 -13.32 1.74 3.50
C ILE A 372 -12.08 1.06 2.92
N ASP A 373 -10.98 0.92 3.70
CA ASP A 373 -9.69 0.40 3.22
C ASP A 373 -9.80 -0.98 2.56
N TRP A 374 -10.71 -1.83 3.01
CA TRP A 374 -10.90 -3.13 2.38
C TRP A 374 -11.33 -3.01 0.92
N PHE A 375 -12.30 -2.14 0.62
CA PHE A 375 -12.80 -1.92 -0.75
C PHE A 375 -11.73 -1.25 -1.61
N VAL A 376 -11.01 -0.28 -1.03
CA VAL A 376 -9.83 0.33 -1.65
C VAL A 376 -8.79 -0.76 -1.95
N GLY A 377 -8.59 -1.71 -1.04
CA GLY A 377 -7.67 -2.84 -1.17
C GLY A 377 -7.94 -3.69 -2.41
N MET A 378 -9.20 -3.89 -2.80
CA MET A 378 -9.57 -4.62 -4.03
C MET A 378 -8.96 -3.96 -5.28
N PHE A 379 -9.18 -2.66 -5.44
CA PHE A 379 -8.64 -1.87 -6.55
C PHE A 379 -7.12 -1.70 -6.46
N ARG A 380 -6.60 -1.46 -5.25
CA ARG A 380 -5.17 -1.31 -4.96
C ARG A 380 -4.37 -2.52 -5.39
N THR A 381 -4.82 -3.72 -5.04
CA THR A 381 -4.15 -4.97 -5.41
C THR A 381 -4.13 -5.18 -6.92
N VAL A 382 -5.21 -4.85 -7.61
CA VAL A 382 -5.26 -4.91 -9.08
C VAL A 382 -4.19 -4.01 -9.70
N ALA A 383 -4.09 -2.75 -9.26
CA ALA A 383 -3.10 -1.81 -9.78
C ALA A 383 -1.65 -2.28 -9.53
N ASN A 384 -1.37 -2.85 -8.34
CA ASN A 384 -0.06 -3.39 -7.99
C ASN A 384 0.32 -4.53 -8.93
N VAL A 385 -0.52 -5.56 -8.96
CA VAL A 385 -0.29 -6.81 -9.70
C VAL A 385 -0.14 -6.57 -11.21
N ILE A 386 -0.97 -5.72 -11.80
CA ILE A 386 -0.85 -5.41 -13.24
C ILE A 386 0.41 -4.59 -13.52
N GLY A 387 0.86 -3.76 -12.59
CA GLY A 387 2.16 -3.08 -12.68
C GLY A 387 3.33 -4.07 -12.68
N ASP A 388 3.27 -5.12 -11.87
CA ASP A 388 4.28 -6.19 -11.82
C ASP A 388 4.33 -6.96 -13.15
N VAL A 389 3.17 -7.36 -13.66
CA VAL A 389 3.06 -8.05 -14.96
C VAL A 389 3.54 -7.17 -16.10
N THR A 390 3.15 -5.88 -16.12
CA THR A 390 3.63 -4.92 -17.13
C THR A 390 5.14 -4.86 -17.14
N THR A 391 5.77 -4.73 -15.97
CA THR A 391 7.22 -4.67 -15.83
C THR A 391 7.88 -5.97 -16.30
N ALA A 392 7.33 -7.13 -15.94
CA ALA A 392 7.86 -8.44 -16.37
C ALA A 392 7.82 -8.58 -17.89
N VAL A 393 6.72 -8.20 -18.53
CA VAL A 393 6.56 -8.28 -20.01
C VAL A 393 7.53 -7.33 -20.72
N ILE A 394 7.72 -6.12 -20.20
CA ILE A 394 8.64 -5.14 -20.80
C ILE A 394 10.09 -5.61 -20.67
N ILE A 395 10.50 -6.05 -19.49
CA ILE A 395 11.88 -6.51 -19.24
C ILE A 395 12.20 -7.74 -20.07
N ASP A 396 11.28 -8.69 -20.19
CA ASP A 396 11.49 -9.88 -21.01
C ASP A 396 11.72 -9.53 -22.49
N HIS A 397 10.96 -8.57 -23.00
CA HIS A 397 11.14 -8.06 -24.35
C HIS A 397 12.49 -7.35 -24.54
N GLU A 398 12.91 -6.54 -23.56
CA GLU A 398 14.20 -5.84 -23.57
C GLU A 398 15.42 -6.76 -23.41
N GLU A 399 15.27 -7.95 -22.82
CA GLU A 399 16.34 -8.94 -22.69
C GLU A 399 16.40 -9.91 -23.89
N ALA A 400 15.31 -10.03 -24.66
CA ALA A 400 15.24 -10.88 -25.85
C ALA A 400 15.77 -10.18 -27.12
N GLY A 401 15.83 -8.86 -27.17
CA GLY A 401 16.35 -8.05 -28.28
C GLY A 401 17.75 -7.55 -28.02
#